data_600df710ee5f727c3066937506806807
#
_entry.id   600df710ee5f727c3066937506806807
#
_cell.length_a   1.000
_cell.length_b   1.000
_cell.length_c   1.000
_cell.angle_alpha   90.00
_cell.angle_beta   90.00
_cell.angle_gamma   90.00
#
_symmetry.space_group_name_H-M   'P 1'
#
loop_
_entity.id
_entity.type
_entity.pdbx_description
1 polymer ?
#
loop_
_entity_poly.entity_id
_entity_poly.type
_entity_poly.pdbx_seq_one_letter_code
_entity_poly.pdbx_strand_id
1 'polypeptide(L)'
;MRFLYNLAAILIVTIIIPIFMLRATRERGFVERIKQSFGFYPQDTIDKVAGKNAIWVHAASVGEIVATSPLVREFRKVFPDTPILVSVVTTGGYEMAHRIIKDADAIIYFPLDLPFLAARVVGRIRPRVFLPVETELWPNFLKKAKQLDVPVMMVNGRISDRSVKQYKYLFGMLREMIGTVKCFAMQSGIDADYI
;
A
#
# COMPACT_ATOMS: atom_id res chain seq x y z
N MET A 1 -10.48 19.72 -0.06
CA MET A 1 -9.74 18.85 0.87
C MET A 1 -8.58 18.10 0.21
N ARG A 2 -8.75 17.44 -0.94
CA ARG A 2 -7.61 16.79 -1.64
C ARG A 2 -6.48 17.73 -2.02
N PHE A 3 -6.79 18.97 -2.42
CA PHE A 3 -5.76 19.97 -2.70
C PHE A 3 -4.88 20.22 -1.46
N LEU A 4 -5.49 20.41 -0.30
CA LEU A 4 -4.78 20.59 0.98
C LEU A 4 -3.98 19.34 1.37
N TYR A 5 -4.54 18.14 1.18
CA TYR A 5 -3.83 16.89 1.39
C TYR A 5 -2.59 16.79 0.49
N ASN A 6 -2.73 17.03 -0.80
CA ASN A 6 -1.62 16.96 -1.75
C ASN A 6 -0.57 18.05 -1.48
N LEU A 7 -1.00 19.26 -1.11
CA LEU A 7 -0.10 20.34 -0.73
C LEU A 7 0.69 19.97 0.53
N ALA A 8 0.01 19.46 1.56
CA ALA A 8 0.66 18.97 2.78
C ALA A 8 1.62 17.82 2.48
N ALA A 9 1.22 16.85 1.66
CA ALA A 9 2.08 15.74 1.25
C ALA A 9 3.34 16.22 0.53
N ILE A 10 3.21 17.17 -0.40
CA ILE A 10 4.35 17.77 -1.10
C ILE A 10 5.27 18.51 -0.13
N LEU A 11 4.71 19.32 0.78
CA LEU A 11 5.49 20.06 1.78
C LEU A 11 6.25 19.11 2.71
N ILE A 12 5.55 18.06 3.21
CA ILE A 12 6.16 17.04 4.06
C ILE A 12 7.30 16.34 3.31
N VAL A 13 7.08 15.92 2.08
CA VAL A 13 8.11 15.29 1.25
C VAL A 13 9.29 16.23 1.02
N THR A 14 9.04 17.51 0.72
CA THR A 14 10.10 18.50 0.46
C THR A 14 10.94 18.80 1.70
N ILE A 15 10.34 18.80 2.90
CA ILE A 15 11.05 19.08 4.16
C ILE A 15 11.72 17.81 4.69
N ILE A 16 11.00 16.68 4.64
CA ILE A 16 11.47 15.42 5.23
C ILE A 16 12.57 14.78 4.39
N ILE A 17 12.53 14.87 3.06
CA ILE A 17 13.56 14.28 2.20
C ILE A 17 14.98 14.76 2.55
N PRO A 18 15.28 16.08 2.66
CA PRO A 18 16.63 16.52 3.04
C PRO A 18 17.08 15.99 4.41
N ILE A 19 16.16 15.97 5.39
CA ILE A 19 16.45 15.46 6.73
C ILE A 19 16.74 13.96 6.69
N PHE A 20 15.96 13.21 5.91
CA PHE A 20 16.18 11.78 5.72
C PHE A 20 17.45 11.49 4.88
N MET A 21 17.77 12.32 3.89
CA MET A 21 19.01 12.18 3.12
C MET A 21 20.25 12.32 4.01
N LEU A 22 20.22 13.19 5.02
CA LEU A 22 21.28 13.30 6.03
C LEU A 22 21.40 12.05 6.92
N ARG A 23 20.30 11.32 7.13
CA ARG A 23 20.30 10.02 7.85
C ARG A 23 20.64 8.84 6.96
N ALA A 24 20.42 8.98 5.66
CA ALA A 24 20.58 7.93 4.64
C ALA A 24 21.97 7.29 4.59
N THR A 25 23.00 8.05 4.97
CA THR A 25 24.38 7.57 5.00
C THR A 25 24.62 6.50 6.07
N ARG A 26 23.66 6.28 6.96
CA ARG A 26 23.76 5.35 8.11
C ARG A 26 22.87 4.13 8.04
N GLU A 27 21.87 4.09 7.16
CA GLU A 27 20.89 2.99 7.08
C GLU A 27 21.07 2.19 5.78
N ARG A 28 21.34 0.89 5.91
CA ARG A 28 21.43 -0.01 4.74
C ARG A 28 20.09 -0.08 4.01
N GLY A 29 20.11 0.00 2.67
CA GLY A 29 18.91 -0.08 1.85
C GLY A 29 18.08 1.21 1.74
N PHE A 30 18.48 2.30 2.41
CA PHE A 30 17.75 3.56 2.38
C PHE A 30 17.61 4.15 0.97
N VAL A 31 18.69 4.15 0.18
CA VAL A 31 18.68 4.67 -1.19
C VAL A 31 17.67 3.92 -2.06
N GLU A 32 17.63 2.60 -1.93
CA GLU A 32 16.69 1.75 -2.64
C GLU A 32 15.24 2.04 -2.21
N ARG A 33 14.99 2.18 -0.91
CA ARG A 33 13.69 2.59 -0.38
C ARG A 33 13.22 3.90 -0.98
N ILE A 34 14.09 4.94 -1.01
CA ILE A 34 13.75 6.24 -1.58
C ILE A 34 13.43 6.10 -3.08
N LYS A 35 14.27 5.45 -3.86
CA LYS A 35 14.02 5.21 -5.29
C LYS A 35 12.66 4.57 -5.51
N GLN A 36 12.37 3.49 -4.81
CA GLN A 36 11.10 2.78 -4.94
C GLN A 36 9.91 3.60 -4.44
N SER A 37 10.06 4.37 -3.35
CA SER A 37 9.01 5.30 -2.89
C SER A 37 8.67 6.37 -3.93
N PHE A 38 9.59 6.69 -4.84
CA PHE A 38 9.35 7.54 -6.01
C PHE A 38 8.93 6.75 -7.25
N GLY A 39 8.63 5.47 -7.13
CA GLY A 39 8.16 4.61 -8.22
C GLY A 39 9.25 4.13 -9.18
N PHE A 40 10.54 4.23 -8.77
CA PHE A 40 11.67 3.69 -9.52
C PHE A 40 12.01 2.29 -8.98
N TYR A 41 11.41 1.29 -9.57
CA TYR A 41 11.62 -0.12 -9.20
C TYR A 41 12.67 -0.77 -10.09
N PRO A 42 13.44 -1.76 -9.56
CA PRO A 42 14.28 -2.62 -10.38
C PRO A 42 13.45 -3.27 -11.50
N GLN A 43 13.98 -3.28 -12.71
CA GLN A 43 13.22 -3.73 -13.88
C GLN A 43 12.87 -5.23 -13.78
N ASP A 44 13.81 -6.05 -13.34
CA ASP A 44 13.63 -7.48 -13.10
C ASP A 44 12.54 -7.80 -12.06
N THR A 45 12.38 -6.93 -11.06
CA THR A 45 11.33 -7.06 -10.04
C THR A 45 9.96 -6.68 -10.59
N ILE A 46 9.88 -5.54 -11.28
CA ILE A 46 8.59 -5.03 -11.76
C ILE A 46 8.04 -5.84 -12.93
N ASP A 47 8.90 -6.40 -13.77
CA ASP A 47 8.50 -7.22 -14.92
C ASP A 47 7.83 -8.55 -14.52
N LYS A 48 7.98 -8.96 -13.26
CA LYS A 48 7.28 -10.13 -12.74
C LYS A 48 5.77 -9.89 -12.57
N VAL A 49 5.35 -8.63 -12.39
CA VAL A 49 3.99 -8.28 -11.97
C VAL A 49 3.29 -7.26 -12.88
N ALA A 50 4.06 -6.41 -13.58
CA ALA A 50 3.50 -5.33 -14.40
C ALA A 50 2.67 -5.86 -15.58
N GLY A 51 1.41 -5.43 -15.67
CA GLY A 51 0.49 -5.84 -16.74
C GLY A 51 0.07 -7.32 -16.74
N LYS A 52 0.40 -8.06 -15.68
CA LYS A 52 0.12 -9.50 -15.56
C LYS A 52 -1.06 -9.84 -14.65
N ASN A 53 -1.94 -8.88 -14.39
CA ASN A 53 -3.10 -9.07 -13.51
C ASN A 53 -2.72 -9.60 -12.12
N ALA A 54 -1.67 -9.04 -11.51
CA ALA A 54 -1.17 -9.48 -10.21
C ALA A 54 -2.21 -9.25 -9.08
N ILE A 55 -2.17 -10.11 -8.07
CA ILE A 55 -2.77 -9.82 -6.76
C ILE A 55 -1.80 -8.92 -6.01
N TRP A 56 -2.22 -7.72 -5.62
CA TRP A 56 -1.37 -6.77 -4.90
C TRP A 56 -1.80 -6.65 -3.43
N VAL A 57 -0.97 -7.15 -2.52
CA VAL A 57 -1.14 -7.03 -1.06
C VAL A 57 -0.27 -5.88 -0.57
N HIS A 58 -0.85 -4.96 0.20
CA HIS A 58 -0.13 -3.84 0.80
C HIS A 58 -0.20 -3.92 2.32
N ALA A 59 0.95 -4.10 2.96
CA ALA A 59 1.11 -4.19 4.41
C ALA A 59 2.26 -3.28 4.85
N ALA A 60 1.97 -2.21 5.57
CA ALA A 60 2.92 -1.13 5.83
C ALA A 60 4.05 -1.51 6.80
N SER A 61 3.77 -2.37 7.77
CA SER A 61 4.62 -2.64 8.93
C SER A 61 5.01 -4.11 9.08
N VAL A 62 5.96 -4.39 10.00
CA VAL A 62 6.37 -5.76 10.36
C VAL A 62 5.18 -6.58 10.85
N GLY A 63 4.33 -6.01 11.73
CA GLY A 63 3.18 -6.72 12.30
C GLY A 63 2.18 -7.13 11.23
N GLU A 64 1.87 -6.22 10.31
CA GLU A 64 0.96 -6.48 9.18
C GLU A 64 1.53 -7.53 8.22
N ILE A 65 2.84 -7.52 7.94
CA ILE A 65 3.51 -8.54 7.13
C ILE A 65 3.39 -9.92 7.77
N VAL A 66 3.59 -10.01 9.08
CA VAL A 66 3.41 -11.29 9.80
C VAL A 66 1.96 -11.76 9.70
N ALA A 67 1.00 -10.86 9.94
CA ALA A 67 -0.43 -11.18 9.88
C ALA A 67 -0.89 -11.60 8.47
N THR A 68 -0.27 -11.06 7.41
CA THR A 68 -0.66 -11.34 6.02
C THR A 68 0.10 -12.51 5.38
N SER A 69 1.18 -12.97 5.97
CA SER A 69 1.97 -14.07 5.37
C SER A 69 1.16 -15.36 5.14
N PRO A 70 0.24 -15.80 6.03
CA PRO A 70 -0.64 -16.94 5.76
C PRO A 70 -1.57 -16.70 4.57
N LEU A 71 -2.11 -15.48 4.44
CA LEU A 71 -3.00 -15.12 3.34
C LEU A 71 -2.29 -15.21 1.98
N VAL A 72 -1.06 -14.70 1.88
CA VAL A 72 -0.24 -14.79 0.67
C VAL A 72 0.02 -16.25 0.29
N ARG A 73 0.29 -17.11 1.27
CA ARG A 73 0.47 -18.55 1.06
C ARG A 73 -0.80 -19.21 0.51
N GLU A 74 -1.97 -18.89 1.06
CA GLU A 74 -3.23 -19.42 0.55
C GLU A 74 -3.55 -18.90 -0.86
N PHE A 75 -3.26 -17.63 -1.16
CA PHE A 75 -3.39 -17.12 -2.53
C PHE A 75 -2.51 -17.90 -3.52
N ARG A 76 -1.28 -18.26 -3.16
CA ARG A 76 -0.42 -19.07 -4.04
C ARG A 76 -1.00 -20.45 -4.30
N LYS A 77 -1.63 -21.07 -3.30
CA LYS A 77 -2.28 -22.40 -3.49
C LYS A 77 -3.51 -22.32 -4.42
N VAL A 78 -4.34 -21.30 -4.21
CA VAL A 78 -5.60 -21.14 -4.96
C VAL A 78 -5.35 -20.58 -6.37
N PHE A 79 -4.33 -19.73 -6.52
CA PHE A 79 -4.00 -19.04 -7.77
C PHE A 79 -2.52 -19.26 -8.14
N PRO A 80 -2.11 -20.51 -8.48
CA PRO A 80 -0.69 -20.85 -8.66
C PRO A 80 0.01 -20.04 -9.75
N ASP A 81 -0.71 -19.68 -10.82
CA ASP A 81 -0.16 -18.98 -11.98
C ASP A 81 -0.35 -17.45 -11.92
N THR A 82 -1.04 -16.94 -10.90
CA THR A 82 -1.27 -15.49 -10.75
C THR A 82 -0.11 -14.85 -10.00
N PRO A 83 0.54 -13.84 -10.56
CA PRO A 83 1.60 -13.13 -9.85
C PRO A 83 1.09 -12.46 -8.57
N ILE A 84 1.88 -12.55 -7.51
CA ILE A 84 1.59 -11.93 -6.22
C ILE A 84 2.64 -10.85 -5.95
N LEU A 85 2.17 -9.61 -5.80
CA LEU A 85 2.96 -8.46 -5.41
C LEU A 85 2.67 -8.13 -3.94
N VAL A 86 3.73 -8.00 -3.15
CA VAL A 86 3.65 -7.49 -1.77
C VAL A 86 4.35 -6.14 -1.71
N SER A 87 3.72 -5.15 -1.10
CA SER A 87 4.35 -3.84 -0.88
C SER A 87 4.34 -3.45 0.60
N VAL A 88 5.37 -2.72 1.01
CA VAL A 88 5.62 -2.31 2.39
C VAL A 88 6.00 -0.84 2.47
N VAL A 89 5.91 -0.23 3.65
CA VAL A 89 6.33 1.17 3.86
C VAL A 89 7.66 1.24 4.62
N THR A 90 7.88 0.34 5.59
CA THR A 90 9.03 0.41 6.49
C THR A 90 10.17 -0.51 6.06
N THR A 91 11.43 -0.14 6.37
CA THR A 91 12.60 -1.00 6.11
C THR A 91 12.49 -2.33 6.84
N GLY A 92 12.07 -2.32 8.11
CA GLY A 92 11.84 -3.55 8.86
C GLY A 92 10.74 -4.45 8.25
N GLY A 93 9.66 -3.84 7.73
CA GLY A 93 8.63 -4.55 6.96
C GLY A 93 9.18 -5.20 5.70
N TYR A 94 10.06 -4.49 4.98
CA TYR A 94 10.70 -5.00 3.76
C TYR A 94 11.60 -6.20 4.05
N GLU A 95 12.46 -6.10 5.05
CA GLU A 95 13.32 -7.20 5.49
C GLU A 95 12.51 -8.40 5.98
N MET A 96 11.45 -8.14 6.77
CA MET A 96 10.54 -9.18 7.25
C MET A 96 9.83 -9.87 6.08
N ALA A 97 9.28 -9.11 5.13
CA ALA A 97 8.62 -9.67 3.97
C ALA A 97 9.53 -10.61 3.17
N HIS A 98 10.77 -10.18 2.88
CA HIS A 98 11.76 -11.03 2.22
C HIS A 98 12.11 -12.29 3.02
N ARG A 99 12.05 -12.21 4.36
CA ARG A 99 12.36 -13.34 5.23
C ARG A 99 11.24 -14.38 5.26
N ILE A 100 9.98 -13.98 5.36
CA ILE A 100 8.87 -14.90 5.64
C ILE A 100 7.89 -15.11 4.49
N ILE A 101 7.79 -14.18 3.53
CA ILE A 101 6.88 -14.31 2.39
C ILE A 101 7.65 -14.85 1.20
N LYS A 102 7.66 -16.18 1.05
CA LYS A 102 8.37 -16.85 -0.06
C LYS A 102 7.49 -17.04 -1.30
N ASP A 103 6.19 -16.90 -1.14
CA ASP A 103 5.20 -17.15 -2.19
C ASP A 103 4.88 -15.88 -3.03
N ALA A 104 5.49 -14.74 -2.71
CA ALA A 104 5.37 -13.52 -3.52
C ALA A 104 6.38 -13.52 -4.68
N ASP A 105 5.94 -13.08 -5.87
CA ASP A 105 6.80 -12.92 -7.05
C ASP A 105 7.64 -11.64 -6.98
N ALA A 106 7.09 -10.60 -6.34
CA ALA A 106 7.77 -9.34 -6.11
C ALA A 106 7.45 -8.76 -4.74
N ILE A 107 8.46 -8.16 -4.11
CA ILE A 107 8.33 -7.38 -2.88
C ILE A 107 8.92 -6.01 -3.16
N ILE A 108 8.14 -4.93 -2.91
CA ILE A 108 8.54 -3.56 -3.20
C ILE A 108 8.21 -2.62 -2.04
N TYR A 109 8.84 -1.45 -2.02
CA TYR A 109 8.34 -0.34 -1.21
C TYR A 109 7.14 0.31 -1.89
N PHE A 110 6.12 0.61 -1.11
CA PHE A 110 4.94 1.32 -1.58
C PHE A 110 5.32 2.75 -2.02
N PRO A 111 4.76 3.25 -3.13
CA PRO A 111 5.06 4.60 -3.58
C PRO A 111 4.46 5.64 -2.63
N LEU A 112 5.09 6.81 -2.54
CA LEU A 112 4.48 7.96 -1.86
C LEU A 112 3.13 8.28 -2.51
N ASP A 113 2.13 8.58 -1.68
CA ASP A 113 0.76 8.83 -2.16
C ASP A 113 0.60 10.22 -2.80
N LEU A 114 1.45 10.51 -3.78
CA LEU A 114 1.35 11.70 -4.63
C LEU A 114 0.57 11.36 -5.91
N PRO A 115 -0.27 12.28 -6.43
CA PRO A 115 -1.17 11.98 -7.55
C PRO A 115 -0.48 11.38 -8.78
N PHE A 116 0.68 11.91 -9.15
CA PHE A 116 1.43 11.46 -10.32
C PHE A 116 2.14 10.12 -10.08
N LEU A 117 2.61 9.85 -8.85
CA LEU A 117 3.24 8.58 -8.49
C LEU A 117 2.20 7.46 -8.43
N ALA A 118 1.08 7.70 -7.75
CA ALA A 118 -0.03 6.76 -7.72
C ALA A 118 -0.52 6.44 -9.15
N ALA A 119 -0.68 7.46 -10.00
CA ALA A 119 -1.11 7.27 -11.38
C ALA A 119 -0.11 6.44 -12.19
N ARG A 120 1.19 6.72 -12.05
CA ARG A 120 2.27 5.99 -12.73
C ARG A 120 2.34 4.54 -12.29
N VAL A 121 2.35 4.29 -10.98
CA VAL A 121 2.60 2.96 -10.43
C VAL A 121 1.39 2.05 -10.61
N VAL A 122 0.17 2.51 -10.27
CA VAL A 122 -1.05 1.72 -10.48
C VAL A 122 -1.28 1.47 -11.97
N GLY A 123 -1.02 2.50 -12.82
CA GLY A 123 -1.14 2.37 -14.27
C GLY A 123 -0.16 1.39 -14.90
N ARG A 124 1.06 1.28 -14.34
CA ARG A 124 2.09 0.33 -14.80
C ARG A 124 1.80 -1.09 -14.36
N ILE A 125 1.41 -1.29 -13.11
CA ILE A 125 1.18 -2.62 -12.52
C ILE A 125 -0.16 -3.18 -13.01
N ARG A 126 -1.24 -2.39 -12.99
CA ARG A 126 -2.61 -2.80 -13.30
C ARG A 126 -3.01 -4.11 -12.62
N PRO A 127 -3.03 -4.13 -11.29
CA PRO A 127 -3.36 -5.36 -10.57
C PRO A 127 -4.81 -5.77 -10.81
N ARG A 128 -5.10 -7.07 -10.73
CA ARG A 128 -6.48 -7.57 -10.79
C ARG A 128 -7.27 -7.25 -9.52
N VAL A 129 -6.57 -7.06 -8.40
CA VAL A 129 -7.13 -6.65 -7.10
C VAL A 129 -6.04 -6.01 -6.26
N PHE A 130 -6.41 -4.97 -5.50
CA PHE A 130 -5.57 -4.34 -4.49
C PHE A 130 -6.11 -4.64 -3.09
N LEU A 131 -5.27 -5.17 -2.22
CA LEU A 131 -5.59 -5.64 -0.89
C LEU A 131 -4.81 -4.83 0.16
N PRO A 132 -5.31 -3.64 0.58
CA PRO A 132 -4.75 -2.93 1.71
C PRO A 132 -5.05 -3.68 3.00
N VAL A 133 -4.03 -3.78 3.87
CA VAL A 133 -4.12 -4.41 5.18
C VAL A 133 -4.41 -3.36 6.24
N GLU A 134 -5.24 -3.69 7.21
CA GLU A 134 -5.65 -2.81 8.30
C GLU A 134 -6.28 -1.48 7.80
N THR A 135 -5.64 -0.34 8.08
CA THR A 135 -6.16 1.00 7.76
C THR A 135 -5.38 1.70 6.65
N GLU A 136 -4.67 0.96 5.80
CA GLU A 136 -3.82 1.49 4.73
C GLU A 136 -4.62 2.06 3.55
N LEU A 137 -5.42 3.09 3.85
CA LEU A 137 -6.26 3.80 2.88
C LEU A 137 -5.53 5.04 2.32
N TRP A 138 -4.91 4.91 1.17
CA TRP A 138 -4.14 5.96 0.50
C TRP A 138 -5.00 6.70 -0.53
N PRO A 139 -5.36 8.00 -0.32
CA PRO A 139 -6.38 8.70 -1.11
C PRO A 139 -6.12 8.77 -2.61
N ASN A 140 -4.88 9.08 -3.02
CA ASN A 140 -4.54 9.20 -4.43
C ASN A 140 -4.43 7.83 -5.11
N PHE A 141 -3.89 6.85 -4.39
CA PHE A 141 -3.80 5.48 -4.85
C PHE A 141 -5.19 4.88 -5.08
N LEU A 142 -6.08 4.98 -4.09
CA LEU A 142 -7.47 4.49 -4.19
C LEU A 142 -8.23 5.20 -5.31
N LYS A 143 -8.06 6.52 -5.45
CA LYS A 143 -8.65 7.26 -6.58
C LYS A 143 -8.19 6.70 -7.90
N LYS A 144 -6.89 6.41 -8.04
CA LYS A 144 -6.35 5.88 -9.29
C LYS A 144 -6.80 4.46 -9.55
N ALA A 145 -6.86 3.62 -8.51
CA ALA A 145 -7.41 2.27 -8.60
C ALA A 145 -8.86 2.31 -9.12
N LYS A 146 -9.70 3.18 -8.56
CA LYS A 146 -11.08 3.39 -9.04
C LYS A 146 -11.15 3.82 -10.52
N GLN A 147 -10.27 4.75 -10.95
CA GLN A 147 -10.23 5.23 -12.34
C GLN A 147 -9.81 4.15 -13.35
N LEU A 148 -9.12 3.12 -12.89
CA LEU A 148 -8.63 2.02 -13.72
C LEU A 148 -9.45 0.73 -13.50
N ASP A 149 -10.59 0.83 -12.80
CA ASP A 149 -11.47 -0.28 -12.46
C ASP A 149 -10.76 -1.42 -11.69
N VAL A 150 -9.71 -1.08 -10.95
CA VAL A 150 -9.02 -2.03 -10.07
C VAL A 150 -9.86 -2.20 -8.80
N PRO A 151 -10.40 -3.39 -8.54
CA PRO A 151 -11.17 -3.65 -7.33
C PRO A 151 -10.25 -3.57 -6.10
N VAL A 152 -10.78 -2.97 -5.02
CA VAL A 152 -10.08 -2.85 -3.75
C VAL A 152 -10.86 -3.65 -2.70
N MET A 153 -10.15 -4.49 -1.95
CA MET A 153 -10.70 -5.25 -0.84
C MET A 153 -9.80 -5.08 0.38
N MET A 154 -10.32 -4.45 1.43
CA MET A 154 -9.58 -4.34 2.70
C MET A 154 -9.52 -5.71 3.40
N VAL A 155 -8.34 -6.08 3.86
CA VAL A 155 -8.13 -7.33 4.61
C VAL A 155 -7.57 -7.02 5.98
N ASN A 156 -7.96 -7.83 6.98
CA ASN A 156 -7.58 -7.62 8.38
C ASN A 156 -7.91 -6.20 8.87
N GLY A 157 -9.02 -5.63 8.38
CA GLY A 157 -9.40 -4.24 8.64
C GLY A 157 -9.62 -3.98 10.13
N ARG A 158 -9.07 -2.87 10.61
CA ARG A 158 -9.21 -2.41 11.98
C ARG A 158 -9.49 -0.92 12.00
N ILE A 159 -10.52 -0.51 12.74
CA ILE A 159 -10.84 0.90 12.92
C ILE A 159 -10.86 1.19 14.42
N SER A 160 -10.02 2.11 14.88
CA SER A 160 -10.01 2.54 16.27
C SER A 160 -10.89 3.77 16.47
N ASP A 161 -11.47 3.93 17.68
CA ASP A 161 -12.22 5.13 18.08
C ASP A 161 -11.43 6.44 17.86
N ARG A 162 -10.11 6.36 18.03
CA ARG A 162 -9.21 7.49 17.76
C ARG A 162 -9.18 7.85 16.27
N SER A 163 -9.15 6.84 15.40
CA SER A 163 -9.19 7.03 13.95
C SER A 163 -10.52 7.67 13.53
N VAL A 164 -11.64 7.20 14.05
CA VAL A 164 -12.98 7.77 13.79
C VAL A 164 -13.03 9.26 14.16
N LYS A 165 -12.46 9.65 15.31
CA LYS A 165 -12.42 11.06 15.73
C LYS A 165 -11.54 11.93 14.83
N GLN A 166 -10.40 11.43 14.38
CA GLN A 166 -9.51 12.14 13.45
C GLN A 166 -10.15 12.27 12.06
N TYR A 167 -10.90 11.27 11.63
CA TYR A 167 -11.57 11.26 10.33
C TYR A 167 -12.73 12.25 10.22
N LYS A 168 -13.27 12.78 11.34
CA LYS A 168 -14.28 13.87 11.31
C LYS A 168 -13.81 15.09 10.52
N TYR A 169 -12.52 15.42 10.59
CA TYR A 169 -11.94 16.54 9.84
C TYR A 169 -11.66 16.22 8.35
N LEU A 170 -11.67 14.94 7.99
CA LEU A 170 -11.43 14.45 6.63
C LEU A 170 -12.70 13.81 6.02
N PHE A 171 -13.88 14.06 6.60
CA PHE A 171 -15.11 13.30 6.35
C PHE A 171 -15.45 13.09 4.87
N GLY A 172 -15.32 14.11 4.03
CA GLY A 172 -15.58 13.97 2.58
C GLY A 172 -14.57 13.08 1.86
N MET A 173 -13.29 13.14 2.26
CA MET A 173 -12.23 12.33 1.66
C MET A 173 -12.31 10.88 2.15
N LEU A 174 -12.58 10.65 3.42
CA LEU A 174 -12.78 9.32 3.98
C LEU A 174 -13.96 8.61 3.33
N ARG A 175 -15.11 9.28 3.22
CA ARG A 175 -16.29 8.72 2.55
C ARG A 175 -15.99 8.28 1.13
N GLU A 176 -15.19 9.08 0.40
CA GLU A 176 -14.77 8.72 -0.94
C GLU A 176 -13.82 7.50 -0.96
N MET A 177 -12.88 7.41 -0.01
CA MET A 177 -11.97 6.27 0.12
C MET A 177 -12.73 4.99 0.46
N ILE A 178 -13.60 5.03 1.47
CA ILE A 178 -14.45 3.90 1.86
C ILE A 178 -15.33 3.47 0.69
N GLY A 179 -15.97 4.42 -0.01
CA GLY A 179 -16.78 4.13 -1.20
C GLY A 179 -16.00 3.57 -2.41
N THR A 180 -14.67 3.54 -2.34
CA THR A 180 -13.82 2.88 -3.36
C THR A 180 -13.58 1.40 -3.02
N VAL A 181 -13.61 1.05 -1.75
CA VAL A 181 -13.40 -0.34 -1.29
C VAL A 181 -14.67 -1.14 -1.55
N LYS A 182 -14.54 -2.27 -2.25
CA LYS A 182 -15.66 -3.15 -2.64
C LYS A 182 -16.02 -4.14 -1.55
N CYS A 183 -15.06 -4.52 -0.72
CA CYS A 183 -15.25 -5.51 0.34
C CYS A 183 -14.34 -5.18 1.52
N PHE A 184 -14.86 -5.37 2.73
CA PHE A 184 -14.15 -5.17 3.98
C PHE A 184 -14.13 -6.48 4.76
N ALA A 185 -12.98 -7.11 4.87
CA ALA A 185 -12.74 -8.23 5.77
C ALA A 185 -12.15 -7.68 7.08
N MET A 186 -13.03 -7.41 8.05
CA MET A 186 -12.68 -6.76 9.31
C MET A 186 -12.22 -7.76 10.36
N GLN A 187 -11.39 -7.32 11.32
CA GLN A 187 -10.90 -8.16 12.42
C GLN A 187 -12.00 -8.56 13.40
N SER A 188 -13.00 -7.70 13.58
CA SER A 188 -14.12 -7.94 14.51
C SER A 188 -15.42 -7.33 14.00
N GLY A 189 -16.55 -7.77 14.58
CA GLY A 189 -17.87 -7.16 14.34
C GLY A 189 -17.90 -5.69 14.77
N ILE A 190 -17.21 -5.33 15.85
CA ILE A 190 -17.11 -3.94 16.33
C ILE A 190 -16.44 -3.06 15.26
N ASP A 191 -15.35 -3.53 14.65
CA ASP A 191 -14.68 -2.79 13.58
C ASP A 191 -15.56 -2.65 12.34
N ALA A 192 -16.40 -3.65 12.06
CA ALA A 192 -17.35 -3.62 10.93
C ALA A 192 -18.48 -2.59 11.15
N ASP A 193 -18.93 -2.38 12.36
CA ASP A 193 -19.99 -1.42 12.71
C ASP A 193 -19.58 0.05 12.53
N TYR A 194 -18.26 0.32 12.38
CA TYR A 194 -17.73 1.68 12.14
C TYR A 194 -17.70 2.07 10.64
N ILE A 195 -17.97 1.16 9.71
CA ILE A 195 -17.94 1.38 8.26
C ILE A 195 -19.33 1.55 7.66
#